data_8da10eebc635e47e366809dd31c0d7f2
#
_entry.id   8da10eebc635e47e366809dd31c0d7f2
#
_cell.length_a   1.000
_cell.length_b   1.000
_cell.length_c   1.000
_cell.angle_alpha   90.00
_cell.angle_beta   90.00
_cell.angle_gamma   90.00
#
_symmetry.space_group_name_H-M   'P 1'
#
loop_
_entity.id
_entity.type
_entity.pdbx_description
1 polymer ?
#
loop_
_entity_poly.entity_id
_entity_poly.type
_entity_poly.pdbx_seq_one_letter_code
_entity_poly.pdbx_strand_id
1 'polypeptide(L)' 'MMGIKKVSPLDYKRLFEETAGGAEVLDELTRRFGGSIFVKGGPEGDRQTCFKAGQRDVLDFILRQLNLADGVNDDVEA' A
#
# COMPACT_ATOMS: atom_id res chain seq x y z
N MET A 1 22.88 -12.97 -9.34
CA MET A 1 22.45 -12.86 -8.63
C MET A 1 21.91 -13.65 -8.07
N MET A 2 21.81 -13.94 -7.83
CA MET A 2 21.38 -14.54 -7.44
C MET A 2 20.40 -14.74 -6.91
N GLY A 3 20.38 -15.44 -6.50
CA GLY A 3 19.09 -15.86 -6.14
C GLY A 3 18.28 -14.72 -5.61
N ILE A 4 17.09 -14.63 -6.03
CA ILE A 4 16.24 -13.57 -5.54
C ILE A 4 15.60 -14.02 -4.26
N LYS A 5 15.88 -13.32 -3.19
CA LYS A 5 15.26 -13.61 -1.93
C LYS A 5 13.78 -13.24 -1.99
N LYS A 6 12.95 -14.12 -1.48
CA LYS A 6 11.53 -13.82 -1.42
C LYS A 6 11.28 -12.76 -0.35
N VAL A 7 10.58 -11.70 -0.71
CA VAL A 7 10.30 -10.61 0.20
C VAL A 7 9.16 -11.01 1.13
N SER A 8 9.35 -10.77 2.41
CA SER A 8 8.38 -11.14 3.44
C SER A 8 7.76 -9.89 4.06
N PRO A 9 6.67 -10.04 4.81
CA PRO A 9 6.09 -8.89 5.52
C PRO A 9 7.10 -8.20 6.45
N LEU A 10 7.99 -8.95 7.06
CA LEU A 10 9.00 -8.34 7.93
C LEU A 10 9.94 -7.43 7.14
N ASP A 11 10.19 -7.75 5.88
CA ASP A 11 11.02 -6.88 5.07
C ASP A 11 10.36 -5.53 4.85
N TYR A 12 9.04 -5.52 4.65
CA TYR A 12 8.30 -4.28 4.54
C TYR A 12 8.35 -3.49 5.83
N LYS A 13 8.18 -4.16 6.95
CA LYS A 13 8.23 -3.49 8.23
C LYS A 13 9.60 -2.88 8.46
N ARG A 14 10.66 -3.63 8.16
CA ARG A 14 12.01 -3.14 8.32
C ARG A 14 12.25 -1.90 7.45
N LEU A 15 11.80 -1.96 6.22
CA LEU A 15 12.00 -0.85 5.28
C LEU A 15 11.26 0.41 5.71
N PHE A 16 9.98 0.27 6.05
CA PHE A 16 9.13 1.44 6.27
C PHE A 16 9.08 1.90 7.71
N GLU A 17 9.45 1.06 8.66
CA GLU A 17 9.34 1.46 10.06
C GLU A 17 10.68 1.49 10.78
N GLU A 18 11.65 0.74 10.31
CA GLU A 18 12.92 0.62 11.03
C GLU A 18 14.09 1.22 10.29
N THR A 19 13.94 1.57 9.03
CA THR A 19 14.98 2.20 8.25
C THR A 19 14.81 3.71 8.33
N ALA A 20 15.93 4.42 8.52
CA ALA A 20 15.88 5.88 8.58
C ALA A 20 15.22 6.42 7.31
N GLY A 21 14.21 7.26 7.49
CA GLY A 21 13.51 7.85 6.37
C GLY A 21 12.37 7.01 5.82
N GLY A 22 12.27 5.73 6.24
CA GLY A 22 11.22 4.86 5.70
C GLY A 22 9.82 5.31 6.07
N ALA A 23 9.64 5.73 7.31
CA ALA A 23 8.31 6.18 7.74
C ALA A 23 7.89 7.43 6.98
N GLU A 24 8.83 8.32 6.70
CA GLU A 24 8.52 9.53 5.95
C GLU A 24 8.14 9.22 4.51
N VAL A 25 8.81 8.23 3.91
CA VAL A 25 8.45 7.82 2.55
C VAL A 25 7.06 7.23 2.54
N LEU A 26 6.73 6.39 3.51
CA LEU A 26 5.41 5.80 3.57
C LEU A 26 4.34 6.87 3.79
N ASP A 27 4.63 7.86 4.62
CA ASP A 27 3.71 8.95 4.85
C ASP A 27 3.44 9.71 3.56
N GLU A 28 4.49 9.95 2.78
CA GLU A 28 4.34 10.62 1.49
C GLU A 28 3.44 9.81 0.56
N LEU A 29 3.67 8.49 0.49
CA LEU A 29 2.86 7.63 -0.35
C LEU A 29 1.41 7.64 0.10
N THR A 30 1.19 7.63 1.41
CA THR A 30 -0.16 7.65 1.95
C THR A 30 -0.88 8.94 1.59
N ARG A 31 -0.19 10.08 1.73
CA ARG A 31 -0.80 11.35 1.38
C ARG A 31 -1.10 11.44 -0.10
N ARG A 32 -0.23 10.88 -0.92
CA ARG A 32 -0.34 11.00 -2.35
C ARG A 32 -1.38 10.06 -2.94
N PHE A 33 -1.46 8.84 -2.43
CA PHE A 33 -2.28 7.79 -3.05
C PHE A 33 -3.40 7.28 -2.15
N GLY A 34 -3.47 7.73 -0.91
CA GLY A 34 -4.42 7.20 0.05
C GLY A 34 -5.73 7.96 0.18
N GLY A 35 -5.92 8.98 -0.63
CA GLY A 35 -7.15 9.77 -0.55
C GLY A 35 -8.32 9.07 -1.20
N SER A 36 -9.40 9.84 -1.35
CA SER A 36 -10.60 9.30 -1.97
C SER A 36 -10.34 8.88 -3.41
N ILE A 37 -10.82 7.72 -3.78
CA ILE A 37 -10.70 7.24 -5.15
C ILE A 37 -11.90 7.60 -6.00
N PHE A 38 -13.00 8.00 -5.38
CA PHE A 38 -14.23 8.25 -6.11
C PHE A 38 -14.21 9.61 -6.81
N VAL A 39 -14.49 9.61 -8.10
CA VAL A 39 -14.57 10.83 -8.89
C VAL A 39 -15.92 10.83 -9.60
N LYS A 40 -16.69 11.90 -9.38
CA LYS A 40 -17.97 12.05 -10.04
C LYS A 40 -17.75 12.53 -11.46
N GLY A 41 -18.74 12.29 -12.30
CA GLY A 41 -18.66 12.87 -13.63
C GLY A 41 -18.84 11.91 -14.79
N GLY A 42 -19.67 10.92 -14.64
CA GLY A 42 -20.01 10.02 -15.76
C GLY A 42 -18.84 9.16 -16.20
N PRO A 43 -18.76 8.87 -17.51
CA PRO A 43 -17.72 7.94 -17.98
C PRO A 43 -16.30 8.41 -17.68
N GLU A 44 -16.06 9.71 -17.73
CA GLU A 44 -14.73 10.21 -17.41
C GLU A 44 -14.44 10.06 -15.92
N GLY A 45 -15.45 10.32 -15.08
CA GLY A 45 -15.29 10.13 -13.65
C GLY A 45 -15.06 8.67 -13.32
N ASP A 46 -15.77 7.76 -14.02
CA ASP A 46 -15.56 6.33 -13.81
C ASP A 46 -14.14 5.91 -14.16
N ARG A 47 -13.62 6.42 -15.27
CA ARG A 47 -12.27 6.10 -15.67
C ARG A 47 -11.26 6.56 -14.63
N GLN A 48 -11.44 7.78 -14.13
CA GLN A 48 -10.53 8.30 -13.13
C GLN A 48 -10.64 7.56 -11.81
N THR A 49 -11.84 7.13 -11.46
CA THR A 49 -12.03 6.33 -10.25
C THR A 49 -11.27 5.01 -10.37
N CYS A 50 -11.36 4.35 -11.52
CA CYS A 50 -10.62 3.11 -11.73
C CYS A 50 -9.12 3.33 -11.68
N PHE A 51 -8.66 4.44 -12.24
CA PHE A 51 -7.24 4.76 -12.22
C PHE A 51 -6.75 4.95 -10.78
N LYS A 52 -7.52 5.73 -10.00
CA LYS A 52 -7.15 5.97 -8.61
C LYS A 52 -7.26 4.71 -7.77
N ALA A 53 -8.23 3.85 -8.07
CA ALA A 53 -8.35 2.59 -7.36
C ALA A 53 -7.13 1.71 -7.57
N GLY A 54 -6.59 1.71 -8.79
CA GLY A 54 -5.37 0.97 -9.07
C GLY A 54 -4.18 1.52 -8.30
N GLN A 55 -4.06 2.85 -8.20
CA GLN A 55 -3.00 3.46 -7.43
C GLN A 55 -3.13 3.11 -5.95
N ARG A 56 -4.37 3.16 -5.45
CA ARG A 56 -4.64 2.88 -4.05
C ARG A 56 -4.34 1.42 -3.72
N ASP A 57 -4.54 0.55 -4.68
CA ASP A 57 -4.30 -0.87 -4.46
C ASP A 57 -2.84 -1.16 -4.10
N VAL A 58 -1.92 -0.44 -4.72
CA VAL A 58 -0.51 -0.60 -4.41
C VAL A 58 -0.24 -0.20 -2.96
N LEU A 59 -0.79 0.93 -2.55
CA LEU A 59 -0.62 1.37 -1.17
C LEU A 59 -1.25 0.38 -0.19
N ASP A 60 -2.45 -0.11 -0.52
CA ASP A 60 -3.13 -1.07 0.34
C ASP A 60 -2.32 -2.36 0.49
N PHE A 61 -1.66 -2.77 -0.58
CA PHE A 61 -0.79 -3.95 -0.50
C PHE A 61 0.34 -3.72 0.51
N ILE A 62 0.97 -2.55 0.46
CA ILE A 62 2.05 -2.24 1.39
C ILE A 62 1.53 -2.25 2.83
N LEU A 63 0.39 -1.61 3.05
CA LEU A 63 -0.17 -1.54 4.41
C LEU A 63 -0.55 -2.91 4.92
N ARG A 64 -1.03 -3.79 4.04
CA ARG A 64 -1.34 -5.15 4.45
C ARG A 64 -0.09 -5.89 4.89
N GLN A 65 1.03 -5.70 4.19
CA GLN A 65 2.27 -6.34 4.59
C GLN A 65 2.71 -5.88 5.98
N LEU A 66 2.55 -4.60 6.26
CA LEU A 66 2.91 -4.08 7.58
C LEU A 66 2.02 -4.68 8.66
N ASN A 67 0.73 -4.81 8.37
CA ASN A 67 -0.19 -5.42 9.32
C ASN A 67 0.15 -6.88 9.58
N LEU A 68 0.49 -7.62 8.53
CA LEU A 68 0.87 -9.01 8.68
C LEU A 68 2.14 -9.15 9.52
N ALA A 69 3.09 -8.23 9.33
CA ALA A 69 4.32 -8.26 10.11
C ALA A 69 4.05 -8.02 11.59
N ASP A 70 3.00 -7.24 11.89
CA ASP A 70 2.63 -6.95 13.26
C ASP A 70 1.71 -8.00 13.86
N GLY A 71 1.40 -9.04 13.09
CA GLY A 71 0.53 -10.10 13.58
C GLY A 71 -0.95 -9.86 13.38
N VAL A 72 -1.29 -8.81 12.67
CA VAL A 72 -2.70 -8.53 12.37
C VAL A 72 -3.16 -9.44 11.25
N ASN A 73 -4.30 -10.08 11.44
CA ASN A 73 -4.83 -10.99 10.43
C ASN A 73 -5.83 -10.25 9.55
N ASP A 74 -5.37 -9.86 8.38
CA ASP A 74 -6.19 -9.12 7.43
C ASP A 74 -7.21 -9.99 6.72
N ASP A 75 -7.06 -11.29 6.82
CA ASP A 75 -7.92 -12.20 6.09
C ASP A 75 -9.17 -12.57 6.83
N VAL A 76 -9.31 -12.05 7.90
CA VAL A 76 -10.40 -12.41 8.71
C VAL A 76 -11.70 -12.54 8.05
N GLU A 77 -11.80 -12.77 7.84
CA GLU A 77 -12.59 -12.72 7.76
C GLU A 77 -13.07 -12.90 7.47
N ALA A 78 -12.98 -13.10 7.26
CA ALA A 78 -13.34 -13.23 7.05
C ALA A 78 -13.89 -13.75 7.04
#